data_d565e0d8476b620b9628e12c1015bbbc
#
_entry.id   d565e0d8476b620b9628e12c1015bbbc
#
_cell.length_a   1.000
_cell.length_b   1.000
_cell.length_c   1.000
_cell.angle_alpha   90.00
_cell.angle_beta   90.00
_cell.angle_gamma   90.00
#
_symmetry.space_group_name_H-M   'P 1'
#
loop_
_entity.id
_entity.type
_entity.pdbx_description
1 polymer ?
#
loop_
_entity_poly.entity_id
_entity_poly.type
_entity_poly.pdbx_seq_one_letter_code
_entity_poly.pdbx_strand_id
1 'polypeptide(L)'
;MKLIAKFLLCSLFLLMYSSSARADRDFLWKEIGGVCVPAYKTDDVYGPCAMVNLDEDYAIFKTNGDPYQYLLIPTGKVTGIEDDRLQQATEPNHFYHAWQSRGFMTQRLNRPIKEHMIALAVNAINARTQDQLHIHISCLSSEARKIIASLPVNQLNGQWSETAVDIATDRFFYKKLTLGELKKKNLFVTAKEKVDQEKGNIAFAGIGLVNLDPDNFLLLTGIGTLEKGVAGERLQDHHCVDLDQ
;
A
#
# COMPACT_ATOMS: atom_id res chain seq x y z
N MET A 1 -49.51 6.85 -62.16
CA MET A 1 -48.06 6.76 -62.21
C MET A 1 -47.54 7.10 -60.82
N LYS A 2 -47.13 6.10 -60.06
CA LYS A 2 -46.69 6.24 -58.66
C LYS A 2 -45.16 6.24 -58.61
N LEU A 3 -44.54 7.35 -58.26
CA LEU A 3 -43.14 7.44 -57.97
C LEU A 3 -42.87 6.80 -56.56
N ILE A 4 -42.09 5.74 -56.50
CA ILE A 4 -41.63 5.13 -55.26
C ILE A 4 -40.26 5.78 -54.99
N ALA A 5 -40.19 6.64 -53.97
CA ALA A 5 -38.96 7.18 -53.45
C ALA A 5 -38.31 6.10 -52.55
N LYS A 6 -37.16 5.60 -52.99
CA LYS A 6 -36.31 4.74 -52.16
C LYS A 6 -35.51 5.61 -51.17
N PHE A 7 -35.92 5.60 -49.92
CA PHE A 7 -35.08 6.10 -48.83
C PHE A 7 -33.95 5.09 -48.54
N LEU A 8 -32.75 5.45 -48.91
CA LEU A 8 -31.54 4.77 -48.49
C LEU A 8 -31.23 5.18 -47.04
N LEU A 9 -31.56 4.31 -46.09
CA LEU A 9 -31.16 4.49 -44.69
C LEU A 9 -29.68 4.12 -44.60
N CYS A 10 -28.82 5.13 -44.62
CA CYS A 10 -27.40 4.98 -44.33
C CYS A 10 -27.24 4.90 -42.81
N SER A 11 -27.31 3.68 -42.26
CA SER A 11 -27.01 3.41 -40.84
C SER A 11 -25.48 3.54 -40.64
N LEU A 12 -25.11 4.76 -40.22
CA LEU A 12 -23.74 5.05 -39.74
C LEU A 12 -23.54 4.32 -38.41
N PHE A 13 -22.98 3.14 -38.45
CA PHE A 13 -22.46 2.46 -37.27
C PHE A 13 -21.27 3.29 -36.79
N LEU A 14 -21.49 4.22 -35.86
CA LEU A 14 -20.44 4.77 -35.02
C LEU A 14 -19.93 3.63 -34.11
N LEU A 15 -18.88 2.99 -34.57
CA LEU A 15 -18.02 2.18 -33.68
C LEU A 15 -17.42 3.16 -32.65
N MET A 16 -18.07 3.30 -31.50
CA MET A 16 -17.47 3.90 -30.34
C MET A 16 -16.32 2.97 -29.93
N TYR A 17 -15.14 3.26 -30.41
CA TYR A 17 -13.91 2.77 -29.80
C TYR A 17 -13.85 3.38 -28.41
N SER A 18 -14.38 2.67 -27.42
CA SER A 18 -14.05 2.92 -26.03
C SER A 18 -12.57 2.59 -25.88
N SER A 19 -11.72 3.56 -26.14
CA SER A 19 -10.33 3.48 -25.65
C SER A 19 -10.44 3.47 -24.13
N SER A 20 -10.39 2.28 -23.54
CA SER A 20 -10.15 2.13 -22.12
C SER A 20 -8.82 2.86 -21.86
N ALA A 21 -8.89 4.08 -21.32
CA ALA A 21 -7.71 4.79 -20.87
C ALA A 21 -7.07 3.87 -19.81
N ARG A 22 -6.05 3.13 -20.21
CA ARG A 22 -5.29 2.30 -19.31
C ARG A 22 -4.63 3.26 -18.34
N ALA A 23 -4.95 3.15 -17.06
CA ALA A 23 -4.35 4.00 -16.04
C ALA A 23 -2.82 3.97 -16.20
N ASP A 24 -2.19 5.13 -16.18
CA ASP A 24 -0.74 5.25 -16.30
C ASP A 24 -0.08 4.60 -15.07
N ARG A 25 0.48 3.41 -15.26
CA ARG A 25 1.12 2.66 -14.18
C ARG A 25 2.40 3.31 -13.65
N ASP A 26 2.99 4.24 -14.41
CA ASP A 26 4.18 5.00 -14.01
C ASP A 26 3.84 6.37 -13.41
N PHE A 27 2.57 6.68 -13.13
CA PHE A 27 2.17 7.99 -12.61
C PHE A 27 2.93 8.35 -11.33
N LEU A 28 2.98 7.46 -10.33
CA LEU A 28 3.69 7.74 -9.09
C LEU A 28 5.18 7.97 -9.31
N TRP A 29 5.82 7.19 -10.19
CA TRP A 29 7.23 7.40 -10.54
C TRP A 29 7.46 8.76 -11.21
N LYS A 30 6.59 9.16 -12.12
CA LYS A 30 6.66 10.48 -12.79
C LYS A 30 6.52 11.62 -11.79
N GLU A 31 5.60 11.50 -10.84
CA GLU A 31 5.42 12.50 -9.78
C GLU A 31 6.66 12.56 -8.86
N ILE A 32 7.13 11.44 -8.35
CA ILE A 32 8.24 11.44 -7.40
C ILE A 32 9.57 11.76 -8.08
N GLY A 33 9.97 10.93 -9.06
CA GLY A 33 11.28 11.06 -9.74
C GLY A 33 11.33 12.23 -10.72
N GLY A 34 10.19 12.59 -11.34
CA GLY A 34 10.12 13.63 -12.33
C GLY A 34 9.77 15.03 -11.81
N VAL A 35 9.11 15.13 -10.66
CA VAL A 35 8.66 16.44 -10.13
C VAL A 35 9.16 16.68 -8.70
N CYS A 36 8.79 15.85 -7.72
CA CYS A 36 9.10 16.11 -6.30
C CYS A 36 10.62 16.15 -6.02
N VAL A 37 11.35 15.13 -6.49
CA VAL A 37 12.80 15.04 -6.27
C VAL A 37 13.57 16.17 -6.98
N PRO A 38 13.30 16.49 -8.26
CA PRO A 38 13.92 17.62 -8.92
C PRO A 38 13.63 18.96 -8.22
N ALA A 39 12.37 19.25 -7.86
CA ALA A 39 11.98 20.49 -7.18
C ALA A 39 12.71 20.64 -5.83
N TYR A 40 12.83 19.56 -5.06
CA TYR A 40 13.57 19.58 -3.81
C TYR A 40 15.06 19.84 -4.00
N LYS A 41 15.69 19.20 -5.00
CA LYS A 41 17.12 19.40 -5.29
C LYS A 41 17.46 20.79 -5.80
N THR A 42 16.55 21.44 -6.51
CA THR A 42 16.79 22.74 -7.15
C THR A 42 16.40 23.89 -6.23
N ASP A 43 15.25 23.82 -5.59
CA ASP A 43 14.60 24.95 -4.94
C ASP A 43 14.25 24.70 -3.47
N ASP A 44 14.62 23.54 -2.91
CA ASP A 44 14.29 23.10 -1.55
C ASP A 44 12.77 23.11 -1.27
N VAL A 45 11.98 22.78 -2.30
CA VAL A 45 10.52 22.68 -2.21
C VAL A 45 10.07 21.27 -2.58
N TYR A 46 8.96 20.81 -2.01
CA TYR A 46 8.51 19.44 -2.18
C TYR A 46 7.64 19.20 -3.44
N GLY A 47 7.31 20.28 -4.19
CA GLY A 47 6.39 20.18 -5.33
C GLY A 47 5.01 19.67 -4.87
N PRO A 48 4.43 18.66 -5.56
CA PRO A 48 3.16 18.05 -5.15
C PRO A 48 3.27 17.08 -3.96
N CYS A 49 4.50 16.77 -3.50
CA CYS A 49 4.73 15.90 -2.34
C CYS A 49 4.49 16.66 -1.03
N ALA A 50 4.09 15.95 0.02
CA ALA A 50 4.00 16.50 1.36
C ALA A 50 5.40 16.62 2.02
N MET A 51 6.34 15.78 1.61
CA MET A 51 7.73 15.77 2.08
C MET A 51 8.62 15.01 1.08
N VAL A 52 9.90 15.41 1.00
CA VAL A 52 10.97 14.65 0.35
C VAL A 52 12.13 14.52 1.33
N ASN A 53 12.63 13.29 1.51
CA ASN A 53 13.81 12.99 2.32
C ASN A 53 14.78 12.17 1.47
N LEU A 54 15.82 12.82 0.96
CA LEU A 54 16.82 12.18 0.10
C LEU A 54 17.83 11.34 0.89
N ASP A 55 18.09 11.67 2.15
CA ASP A 55 19.04 10.95 2.99
C ASP A 55 18.53 9.55 3.33
N GLU A 56 17.20 9.40 3.46
CA GLU A 56 16.52 8.15 3.81
C GLU A 56 15.74 7.55 2.62
N ASP A 57 15.98 8.07 1.40
CA ASP A 57 15.44 7.60 0.11
C ASP A 57 13.91 7.46 0.06
N TYR A 58 13.14 8.46 0.55
CA TYR A 58 11.69 8.44 0.41
C TYR A 58 11.04 9.81 0.24
N ALA A 59 9.85 9.81 -0.30
CA ALA A 59 8.94 10.95 -0.30
C ALA A 59 7.56 10.53 0.27
N ILE A 60 6.85 11.52 0.83
CA ILE A 60 5.46 11.35 1.28
C ILE A 60 4.56 12.05 0.28
N PHE A 61 3.63 11.30 -0.29
CA PHE A 61 2.69 11.77 -1.30
C PHE A 61 1.26 11.68 -0.79
N LYS A 62 0.46 12.73 -1.02
CA LYS A 62 -0.97 12.73 -0.68
C LYS A 62 -1.77 12.23 -1.88
N THR A 63 -2.54 11.16 -1.72
CA THR A 63 -3.42 10.65 -2.77
C THR A 63 -4.58 11.61 -3.05
N ASN A 64 -4.99 11.73 -4.31
CA ASN A 64 -6.07 12.65 -4.70
C ASN A 64 -7.47 12.08 -4.44
N GLY A 65 -7.64 10.76 -4.45
CA GLY A 65 -8.94 10.10 -4.30
C GLY A 65 -9.40 9.93 -2.86
N ASP A 66 -8.46 9.72 -1.95
CA ASP A 66 -8.75 9.39 -0.56
C ASP A 66 -8.52 10.58 0.36
N PRO A 67 -9.46 10.92 1.24
CA PRO A 67 -9.38 12.16 2.03
C PRO A 67 -8.19 12.18 2.98
N TYR A 68 -7.77 11.04 3.53
CA TYR A 68 -6.77 10.96 4.61
C TYR A 68 -5.57 10.09 4.31
N GLN A 69 -5.58 9.29 3.24
CA GLN A 69 -4.47 8.42 2.88
C GLN A 69 -3.25 9.20 2.42
N TYR A 70 -2.08 8.77 2.87
CA TYR A 70 -0.77 9.15 2.36
C TYR A 70 -0.02 7.91 1.87
N LEU A 71 0.94 8.12 1.00
CA LEU A 71 1.85 7.09 0.50
C LEU A 71 3.28 7.45 0.89
N LEU A 72 4.03 6.50 1.44
CA LEU A 72 5.48 6.57 1.40
C LEU A 72 5.95 5.90 0.12
N ILE A 73 6.80 6.60 -0.64
CA ILE A 73 7.29 6.18 -1.96
C ILE A 73 8.80 6.38 -1.99
N PRO A 74 9.62 5.36 -2.34
CA PRO A 74 11.06 5.54 -2.55
C PRO A 74 11.36 6.63 -3.59
N THR A 75 12.40 7.43 -3.38
CA THR A 75 12.85 8.46 -4.33
C THR A 75 13.57 7.86 -5.53
N GLY A 76 14.12 6.65 -5.38
CA GLY A 76 14.61 5.82 -6.47
C GLY A 76 13.50 4.97 -7.09
N LYS A 77 13.69 4.50 -8.33
CA LYS A 77 12.70 3.61 -8.98
C LYS A 77 12.79 2.21 -8.36
N VAL A 78 11.71 1.80 -7.69
CA VAL A 78 11.48 0.47 -7.15
C VAL A 78 10.11 0.02 -7.64
N THR A 79 10.03 -1.04 -8.43
CA THR A 79 8.79 -1.40 -9.13
C THR A 79 7.66 -1.76 -8.16
N GLY A 80 7.95 -2.56 -7.16
CA GLY A 80 6.97 -3.03 -6.17
C GLY A 80 7.57 -4.06 -5.24
N ILE A 81 6.73 -4.81 -4.54
CA ILE A 81 7.13 -5.80 -3.53
C ILE A 81 8.07 -6.89 -4.09
N GLU A 82 8.01 -7.14 -5.39
CA GLU A 82 8.85 -8.11 -6.11
C GLU A 82 10.25 -7.60 -6.47
N ASP A 83 10.54 -6.32 -6.26
CA ASP A 83 11.84 -5.74 -6.61
C ASP A 83 12.95 -6.29 -5.69
N ASP A 84 14.00 -6.86 -6.31
CA ASP A 84 15.10 -7.49 -5.57
C ASP A 84 15.88 -6.51 -4.67
N ARG A 85 15.80 -5.21 -4.92
CA ARG A 85 16.38 -4.18 -4.04
C ARG A 85 15.86 -4.31 -2.62
N LEU A 86 14.55 -4.60 -2.46
CA LEU A 86 13.90 -4.71 -1.15
C LEU A 86 14.44 -5.86 -0.29
N GLN A 87 15.20 -6.78 -0.88
CA GLN A 87 15.83 -7.88 -0.16
C GLN A 87 17.28 -7.57 0.26
N GLN A 88 17.79 -6.39 -0.08
CA GLN A 88 19.17 -6.00 0.25
C GLN A 88 19.26 -5.41 1.66
N ALA A 89 20.35 -5.71 2.36
CA ALA A 89 20.60 -5.19 3.71
C ALA A 89 20.83 -3.67 3.74
N THR A 90 21.19 -3.08 2.60
CA THR A 90 21.44 -1.63 2.44
C THR A 90 20.17 -0.85 2.10
N GLU A 91 19.07 -1.54 1.81
CA GLU A 91 17.81 -0.85 1.49
C GLU A 91 17.26 -0.14 2.74
N PRO A 92 16.78 1.11 2.61
CA PRO A 92 16.19 1.85 3.70
C PRO A 92 15.00 1.13 4.34
N ASN A 93 14.78 1.38 5.62
CA ASN A 93 13.65 0.78 6.33
C ASN A 93 12.34 1.53 6.05
N HIS A 94 11.82 1.33 4.84
CA HIS A 94 10.63 2.04 4.35
C HIS A 94 9.40 1.87 5.26
N PHE A 95 9.19 0.71 5.89
CA PHE A 95 8.09 0.51 6.83
C PHE A 95 8.24 1.35 8.09
N TYR A 96 9.46 1.46 8.62
CA TYR A 96 9.69 2.33 9.78
C TYR A 96 9.49 3.81 9.41
N HIS A 97 10.00 4.25 8.26
CA HIS A 97 9.79 5.63 7.78
C HIS A 97 8.31 5.92 7.50
N ALA A 98 7.56 4.95 6.96
CA ALA A 98 6.11 5.08 6.79
C ALA A 98 5.39 5.22 8.13
N TRP A 99 5.79 4.44 9.14
CA TRP A 99 5.26 4.58 10.49
C TRP A 99 5.56 5.95 11.11
N GLN A 100 6.77 6.46 10.94
CA GLN A 100 7.13 7.82 11.38
C GLN A 100 6.30 8.90 10.69
N SER A 101 5.93 8.69 9.43
CA SER A 101 5.17 9.64 8.62
C SER A 101 3.66 9.65 8.90
N ARG A 102 3.13 8.80 9.80
CA ARG A 102 1.70 8.76 10.14
C ARG A 102 1.13 10.09 10.65
N GLY A 103 2.01 10.98 11.15
CA GLY A 103 1.64 12.31 11.62
C GLY A 103 0.95 13.18 10.56
N PHE A 104 1.21 12.96 9.27
CA PHE A 104 0.53 13.65 8.18
C PHE A 104 -0.98 13.39 8.18
N MET A 105 -1.42 12.17 8.54
CA MET A 105 -2.84 11.86 8.68
C MET A 105 -3.48 12.65 9.84
N THR A 106 -2.82 12.70 11.00
CA THR A 106 -3.28 13.46 12.17
C THR A 106 -3.46 14.94 11.83
N GLN A 107 -2.49 15.53 11.13
CA GLN A 107 -2.58 16.91 10.66
C GLN A 107 -3.76 17.11 9.70
N ARG A 108 -3.95 16.19 8.75
CA ARG A 108 -5.03 16.28 7.76
C ARG A 108 -6.42 16.11 8.38
N LEU A 109 -6.56 15.20 9.35
CA LEU A 109 -7.80 14.99 10.10
C LEU A 109 -8.08 16.14 11.08
N ASN A 110 -7.09 16.97 11.39
CA ASN A 110 -7.13 18.02 12.40
C ASN A 110 -7.59 17.49 13.79
N ARG A 111 -7.23 16.23 14.08
CA ARG A 111 -7.46 15.58 15.38
C ARG A 111 -6.48 14.44 15.60
N PRO A 112 -6.14 14.09 16.85
CA PRO A 112 -5.31 12.92 17.14
C PRO A 112 -5.94 11.63 16.65
N ILE A 113 -5.12 10.73 16.12
CA ILE A 113 -5.50 9.35 15.79
C ILE A 113 -4.76 8.44 16.76
N LYS A 114 -5.48 7.53 17.41
CA LYS A 114 -4.84 6.49 18.23
C LYS A 114 -3.99 5.58 17.34
N GLU A 115 -2.77 5.27 17.74
CA GLU A 115 -1.81 4.54 16.89
C GLU A 115 -2.33 3.18 16.41
N HIS A 116 -3.05 2.45 17.26
CA HIS A 116 -3.68 1.17 16.90
C HIS A 116 -4.84 1.28 15.87
N MET A 117 -5.19 2.50 15.49
CA MET A 117 -6.16 2.79 14.43
C MET A 117 -5.50 3.03 13.07
N ILE A 118 -4.18 2.93 13.00
CA ILE A 118 -3.41 3.17 11.77
C ILE A 118 -2.86 1.85 11.26
N ALA A 119 -2.95 1.66 9.96
CA ALA A 119 -2.36 0.54 9.24
C ALA A 119 -1.44 1.04 8.12
N LEU A 120 -0.34 0.35 7.92
CA LEU A 120 0.50 0.45 6.74
C LEU A 120 0.23 -0.76 5.85
N ALA A 121 0.24 -0.56 4.52
CA ALA A 121 -0.07 -1.65 3.60
C ALA A 121 0.72 -1.55 2.29
N VAL A 122 1.03 -2.71 1.70
CA VAL A 122 1.60 -2.87 0.36
C VAL A 122 0.82 -3.93 -0.39
N ASN A 123 0.56 -3.68 -1.67
CA ASN A 123 -0.20 -4.56 -2.55
C ASN A 123 0.69 -5.42 -3.44
N ALA A 124 0.19 -6.60 -3.81
CA ALA A 124 0.76 -7.48 -4.82
C ALA A 124 0.82 -6.82 -6.21
N ILE A 125 1.66 -7.35 -7.09
CA ILE A 125 1.83 -6.86 -8.48
C ILE A 125 0.52 -6.82 -9.29
N ASN A 126 -0.35 -7.80 -9.09
CA ASN A 126 -1.65 -7.91 -9.77
C ASN A 126 -2.83 -7.37 -8.93
N ALA A 127 -2.53 -6.74 -7.78
CA ALA A 127 -3.51 -6.04 -6.94
C ALA A 127 -3.24 -4.53 -6.86
N ARG A 128 -2.14 -4.02 -7.45
CA ARG A 128 -1.79 -2.60 -7.52
C ARG A 128 -2.04 -1.99 -8.90
N THR A 129 -2.23 -0.68 -8.94
CA THR A 129 -2.41 0.10 -10.17
C THR A 129 -1.16 0.85 -10.62
N GLN A 130 -0.13 0.92 -9.77
CA GLN A 130 1.09 1.69 -10.00
C GLN A 130 2.33 0.80 -9.91
N ASP A 131 3.31 0.99 -10.83
CA ASP A 131 4.58 0.27 -10.87
C ASP A 131 5.73 1.11 -10.27
N GLN A 132 5.45 1.71 -9.14
CA GLN A 132 6.39 2.28 -8.20
C GLN A 132 5.97 1.83 -6.81
N LEU A 133 6.91 1.27 -6.03
CA LEU A 133 6.63 0.85 -4.64
C LEU A 133 5.99 2.01 -3.88
N HIS A 134 4.91 1.71 -3.22
CA HIS A 134 4.24 2.65 -2.34
C HIS A 134 3.66 1.91 -1.13
N ILE A 135 3.91 2.46 0.04
CA ILE A 135 3.34 1.99 1.30
C ILE A 135 2.17 2.90 1.63
N HIS A 136 0.97 2.35 1.63
CA HIS A 136 -0.24 3.05 2.03
C HIS A 136 -0.23 3.32 3.52
N ILE A 137 -0.43 4.56 3.92
CA ILE A 137 -0.56 5.01 5.31
C ILE A 137 -1.99 5.46 5.48
N SER A 138 -2.84 4.68 6.17
CA SER A 138 -4.26 4.96 6.31
C SER A 138 -4.83 4.40 7.62
N CYS A 139 -6.11 4.61 7.87
CA CYS A 139 -6.78 4.05 9.03
C CYS A 139 -6.97 2.54 8.90
N LEU A 140 -6.85 1.81 10.01
CA LEU A 140 -7.23 0.41 10.10
C LEU A 140 -8.74 0.28 10.06
N SER A 141 -9.27 -0.60 9.21
CA SER A 141 -10.71 -0.85 9.13
C SER A 141 -11.26 -1.47 10.42
N SER A 142 -12.53 -1.21 10.73
CA SER A 142 -13.18 -1.77 11.92
C SER A 142 -13.26 -3.29 11.88
N GLU A 143 -13.43 -3.88 10.69
CA GLU A 143 -13.41 -5.33 10.50
C GLU A 143 -12.05 -5.92 10.85
N ALA A 144 -10.97 -5.40 10.23
CA ALA A 144 -9.61 -5.86 10.48
C ALA A 144 -9.24 -5.71 11.97
N ARG A 145 -9.59 -4.58 12.59
CA ARG A 145 -9.36 -4.32 14.01
C ARG A 145 -10.01 -5.35 14.91
N LYS A 146 -11.29 -5.68 14.68
CA LYS A 146 -12.03 -6.69 15.48
C LYS A 146 -11.38 -8.07 15.37
N ILE A 147 -10.99 -8.48 14.16
CA ILE A 147 -10.33 -9.75 13.93
C ILE A 147 -8.96 -9.77 14.64
N ILE A 148 -8.13 -8.74 14.42
CA ILE A 148 -6.79 -8.65 15.01
C ILE A 148 -6.86 -8.67 16.54
N ALA A 149 -7.81 -7.99 17.17
CA ALA A 149 -8.01 -7.99 18.62
C ALA A 149 -8.33 -9.39 19.19
N SER A 150 -8.87 -10.30 18.38
CA SER A 150 -9.17 -11.67 18.78
C SER A 150 -8.00 -12.65 18.61
N LEU A 151 -6.91 -12.25 17.95
CA LEU A 151 -5.79 -13.13 17.66
C LEU A 151 -4.93 -13.43 18.92
N PRO A 152 -4.45 -14.66 19.07
CA PRO A 152 -3.60 -15.06 20.20
C PRO A 152 -2.15 -14.58 20.02
N VAL A 153 -1.94 -13.30 19.72
CA VAL A 153 -0.64 -12.74 19.33
C VAL A 153 0.45 -12.89 20.38
N ASN A 154 0.08 -12.98 21.66
CA ASN A 154 1.03 -13.16 22.76
C ASN A 154 1.58 -14.59 22.86
N GLN A 155 0.94 -15.56 22.19
CA GLN A 155 1.40 -16.96 22.17
C GLN A 155 2.44 -17.21 21.08
N LEU A 156 2.66 -16.28 20.16
CA LEU A 156 3.53 -16.45 19.00
C LEU A 156 5.03 -16.43 19.34
N ASN A 157 5.43 -15.85 20.48
CA ASN A 157 6.83 -15.75 20.90
C ASN A 157 7.79 -15.25 19.80
N GLY A 158 7.32 -14.27 18.99
CA GLY A 158 8.07 -13.73 17.85
C GLY A 158 8.13 -14.64 16.62
N GLN A 159 7.41 -15.75 16.61
CA GLN A 159 7.27 -16.62 15.43
C GLN A 159 6.09 -16.20 14.57
N TRP A 160 6.05 -16.69 13.33
CA TRP A 160 4.88 -16.59 12.49
C TRP A 160 3.74 -17.49 13.01
N SER A 161 2.49 -17.07 12.79
CA SER A 161 1.35 -17.95 13.01
C SER A 161 1.45 -19.20 12.12
N GLU A 162 1.01 -20.35 12.64
CA GLU A 162 0.95 -21.61 11.87
C GLU A 162 -0.15 -21.57 10.82
N THR A 163 -1.26 -20.89 11.13
CA THR A 163 -2.40 -20.76 10.25
C THR A 163 -2.65 -19.30 9.88
N ALA A 164 -3.14 -19.07 8.67
CA ALA A 164 -3.58 -17.75 8.24
C ALA A 164 -4.98 -17.43 8.76
N VAL A 165 -5.25 -16.15 8.98
CA VAL A 165 -6.55 -15.59 9.34
C VAL A 165 -7.17 -14.88 8.15
N ASP A 166 -8.49 -15.00 7.99
CA ASP A 166 -9.24 -14.29 6.96
C ASP A 166 -9.55 -12.86 7.44
N ILE A 167 -9.15 -11.85 6.64
CA ILE A 167 -9.50 -10.45 6.86
C ILE A 167 -9.96 -9.89 5.51
N ALA A 168 -11.16 -9.35 5.47
CA ALA A 168 -11.85 -8.97 4.24
C ALA A 168 -11.90 -10.17 3.26
N THR A 169 -11.30 -10.06 2.10
CA THR A 169 -11.31 -11.13 1.07
C THR A 169 -9.99 -11.87 0.94
N ASP A 170 -9.03 -11.61 1.83
CA ASP A 170 -7.68 -12.18 1.77
C ASP A 170 -7.29 -12.88 3.06
N ARG A 171 -6.31 -13.77 2.97
CA ARG A 171 -5.80 -14.55 4.11
C ARG A 171 -4.40 -14.10 4.46
N PHE A 172 -4.16 -13.85 5.76
CA PHE A 172 -2.89 -13.33 6.26
C PHE A 172 -2.30 -14.23 7.34
N PHE A 173 -1.05 -14.63 7.18
CA PHE A 173 -0.21 -15.04 8.30
C PHE A 173 0.20 -13.80 9.08
N TYR A 174 0.44 -13.96 10.38
CA TYR A 174 0.76 -12.82 11.24
C TYR A 174 1.90 -13.13 12.19
N LYS A 175 2.68 -12.09 12.51
CA LYS A 175 3.86 -12.16 13.39
C LYS A 175 3.91 -10.91 14.27
N LYS A 176 4.05 -11.13 15.59
CA LYS A 176 4.28 -10.04 16.53
C LYS A 176 5.73 -9.55 16.43
N LEU A 177 5.91 -8.23 16.36
CA LEU A 177 7.18 -7.54 16.35
C LEU A 177 7.22 -6.50 17.47
N THR A 178 8.39 -6.27 18.04
CA THR A 178 8.63 -5.12 18.92
C THR A 178 8.94 -3.86 18.11
N LEU A 179 8.78 -2.68 18.72
CA LEU A 179 9.23 -1.42 18.13
C LEU A 179 10.75 -1.45 17.81
N GLY A 180 11.54 -2.11 18.67
CA GLY A 180 12.97 -2.30 18.43
C GLY A 180 13.28 -3.14 17.19
N GLU A 181 12.44 -4.13 16.89
CA GLU A 181 12.54 -4.93 15.67
C GLU A 181 12.08 -4.15 14.45
N LEU A 182 10.96 -3.41 14.54
CA LEU A 182 10.50 -2.53 13.46
C LEU A 182 11.58 -1.51 13.06
N LYS A 183 12.30 -0.94 14.02
CA LYS A 183 13.40 0.01 13.75
C LYS A 183 14.59 -0.61 13.03
N LYS A 184 14.84 -1.92 13.21
CA LYS A 184 16.08 -2.58 12.77
C LYS A 184 15.88 -3.52 11.59
N LYS A 185 14.67 -4.09 11.43
CA LYS A 185 14.41 -5.14 10.45
C LYS A 185 13.81 -4.54 9.18
N ASN A 186 14.29 -5.01 8.04
CA ASN A 186 13.61 -4.83 6.78
C ASN A 186 12.40 -5.78 6.72
N LEU A 187 11.18 -5.23 6.77
CA LEU A 187 9.97 -6.06 6.81
C LEU A 187 9.65 -6.74 5.48
N PHE A 188 10.19 -6.27 4.36
CA PHE A 188 10.08 -6.99 3.08
C PHE A 188 10.83 -8.32 3.13
N VAL A 189 12.03 -8.33 3.72
CA VAL A 189 12.80 -9.56 3.97
C VAL A 189 12.03 -10.49 4.91
N THR A 190 11.51 -9.96 6.02
CA THR A 190 10.73 -10.75 7.00
C THR A 190 9.47 -11.35 6.36
N ALA A 191 8.76 -10.60 5.52
CA ALA A 191 7.59 -11.10 4.80
C ALA A 191 7.97 -12.18 3.78
N LYS A 192 9.07 -11.96 3.04
CA LYS A 192 9.57 -12.94 2.07
C LYS A 192 9.94 -14.28 2.72
N GLU A 193 10.54 -14.27 3.92
CA GLU A 193 10.81 -15.50 4.68
C GLU A 193 9.54 -16.35 4.86
N LYS A 194 8.40 -15.72 5.19
CA LYS A 194 7.12 -16.44 5.33
C LYS A 194 6.59 -16.92 4.00
N VAL A 195 6.65 -16.08 2.96
CA VAL A 195 6.23 -16.46 1.61
C VAL A 195 7.00 -17.67 1.10
N ASP A 196 8.33 -17.71 1.30
CA ASP A 196 9.19 -18.82 0.91
C ASP A 196 8.88 -20.11 1.70
N GLN A 197 8.59 -20.00 3.02
CA GLN A 197 8.16 -21.15 3.86
C GLN A 197 6.88 -21.79 3.32
N GLU A 198 5.95 -20.97 2.84
CA GLU A 198 4.68 -21.43 2.25
C GLU A 198 4.81 -21.77 0.75
N LYS A 199 6.02 -21.73 0.17
CA LYS A 199 6.31 -21.99 -1.25
C LYS A 199 5.55 -21.04 -2.18
N GLY A 200 5.28 -19.82 -1.72
CA GLY A 200 4.61 -18.76 -2.49
C GLY A 200 5.59 -17.97 -3.36
N ASN A 201 5.05 -16.93 -4.00
CA ASN A 201 5.83 -15.95 -4.76
C ASN A 201 5.57 -14.55 -4.18
N ILE A 202 6.65 -13.86 -3.80
CA ILE A 202 6.57 -12.52 -3.19
C ILE A 202 5.84 -11.50 -4.09
N ALA A 203 5.91 -11.65 -5.41
CA ALA A 203 5.21 -10.78 -6.35
C ALA A 203 3.69 -10.75 -6.13
N PHE A 204 3.10 -11.84 -5.64
CA PHE A 204 1.66 -11.95 -5.40
C PHE A 204 1.28 -11.74 -3.93
N ALA A 205 2.26 -11.46 -3.07
CA ALA A 205 2.02 -11.21 -1.65
C ALA A 205 1.53 -9.78 -1.38
N GLY A 206 0.77 -9.62 -0.30
CA GLY A 206 0.44 -8.33 0.29
C GLY A 206 0.94 -8.24 1.71
N ILE A 207 1.40 -7.08 2.13
CA ILE A 207 1.93 -6.86 3.48
C ILE A 207 1.05 -5.83 4.18
N GLY A 208 0.75 -6.08 5.47
CA GLY A 208 0.17 -5.12 6.38
C GLY A 208 1.02 -4.97 7.65
N LEU A 209 1.05 -3.78 8.22
CA LEU A 209 1.62 -3.53 9.53
C LEU A 209 0.66 -2.70 10.35
N VAL A 210 0.31 -3.17 11.54
CA VAL A 210 -0.56 -2.46 12.46
C VAL A 210 0.10 -2.34 13.82
N ASN A 211 -0.20 -1.27 14.55
CA ASN A 211 0.24 -1.11 15.92
C ASN A 211 -0.73 -1.84 16.88
N LEU A 212 -0.20 -2.61 17.83
CA LEU A 212 -0.97 -3.28 18.87
C LEU A 212 -1.02 -2.47 20.15
N ASP A 213 0.12 -1.90 20.52
CA ASP A 213 0.36 -1.06 21.69
C ASP A 213 1.66 -0.24 21.45
N PRO A 214 2.08 0.67 22.36
CA PRO A 214 3.25 1.53 22.12
C PRO A 214 4.54 0.81 21.73
N ASP A 215 4.71 -0.42 22.20
CA ASP A 215 5.94 -1.19 22.02
C ASP A 215 5.82 -2.35 21.02
N ASN A 216 4.62 -2.67 20.56
CA ASN A 216 4.37 -3.87 19.77
C ASN A 216 3.56 -3.59 18.50
N PHE A 217 3.89 -4.36 17.47
CA PHE A 217 3.27 -4.33 16.15
C PHE A 217 2.87 -5.74 15.70
N LEU A 218 1.93 -5.81 14.79
CA LEU A 218 1.58 -7.02 14.08
C LEU A 218 1.92 -6.85 12.59
N LEU A 219 2.85 -7.65 12.12
CA LEU A 219 3.14 -7.82 10.70
C LEU A 219 2.19 -8.88 10.14
N LEU A 220 1.50 -8.54 9.07
CA LEU A 220 0.58 -9.39 8.34
C LEU A 220 1.16 -9.65 6.95
N THR A 221 1.20 -10.91 6.51
CA THR A 221 1.65 -11.28 5.17
C THR A 221 0.64 -12.22 4.54
N GLY A 222 -0.03 -11.72 3.52
CA GLY A 222 -0.92 -12.52 2.71
C GLY A 222 -0.19 -13.09 1.51
N ILE A 223 -0.51 -14.32 1.14
CA ILE A 223 0.15 -15.04 0.04
C ILE A 223 -0.89 -15.33 -1.04
N GLY A 224 -0.75 -14.65 -2.16
CA GLY A 224 -1.62 -14.79 -3.32
C GLY A 224 -1.05 -15.67 -4.41
N THR A 225 -1.74 -15.65 -5.54
CA THR A 225 -1.38 -16.40 -6.77
C THR A 225 -1.36 -15.47 -7.98
N LEU A 226 -0.96 -16.00 -9.14
CA LEU A 226 -1.02 -15.28 -10.40
C LEU A 226 -2.46 -14.81 -10.73
N GLU A 227 -3.47 -15.60 -10.38
CA GLU A 227 -4.89 -15.30 -10.63
C GLU A 227 -5.43 -14.28 -9.64
N LYS A 228 -4.94 -14.31 -8.39
CA LYS A 228 -5.40 -13.43 -7.31
C LYS A 228 -4.24 -13.02 -6.40
N GLY A 229 -3.73 -11.81 -6.60
CA GLY A 229 -2.79 -11.18 -5.67
C GLY A 229 -3.49 -10.65 -4.41
N VAL A 230 -2.73 -10.51 -3.35
CA VAL A 230 -3.23 -9.95 -2.09
C VAL A 230 -3.12 -8.43 -2.11
N ALA A 231 -4.20 -7.74 -1.79
CA ALA A 231 -4.20 -6.30 -1.57
C ALA A 231 -4.07 -6.00 -0.06
N GLY A 232 -2.88 -5.63 0.39
CA GLY A 232 -2.67 -5.26 1.80
C GLY A 232 -3.56 -4.09 2.24
N GLU A 233 -3.89 -3.17 1.34
CA GLU A 233 -4.77 -2.03 1.61
C GLU A 233 -6.22 -2.42 1.98
N ARG A 234 -6.65 -3.66 1.77
CA ARG A 234 -7.95 -4.14 2.26
C ARG A 234 -8.03 -4.23 3.79
N LEU A 235 -6.92 -4.11 4.48
CA LEU A 235 -6.89 -3.90 5.93
C LEU A 235 -7.35 -2.50 6.33
N GLN A 236 -7.46 -1.57 5.37
CA GLN A 236 -7.60 -0.14 5.62
C GLN A 236 -9.01 0.39 5.34
N ASP A 237 -9.35 1.48 6.03
CA ASP A 237 -10.46 2.38 5.76
C ASP A 237 -9.88 3.77 5.41
N HIS A 238 -9.91 4.11 4.13
CA HIS A 238 -9.32 5.36 3.63
C HIS A 238 -10.14 6.61 4.00
N HIS A 239 -11.37 6.43 4.46
CA HIS A 239 -12.24 7.52 4.93
C HIS A 239 -12.13 7.73 6.44
N CYS A 240 -11.51 6.82 7.17
CA CYS A 240 -11.31 6.90 8.61
C CYS A 240 -12.63 7.13 9.39
N VAL A 241 -13.70 6.42 9.02
CA VAL A 241 -15.04 6.67 9.57
C VAL A 241 -15.20 6.19 11.01
N ASP A 242 -14.44 5.19 11.44
CA ASP A 242 -14.62 4.50 12.73
C ASP A 242 -13.56 4.86 13.78
N LEU A 243 -13.00 6.07 13.73
CA LEU A 243 -11.92 6.48 14.65
C LEU A 243 -12.37 6.68 16.10
N ASP A 244 -13.66 6.81 16.37
CA ASP A 244 -14.21 7.10 17.68
C ASP A 244 -14.71 5.86 18.44
N GLN A 245 -14.53 4.65 17.87
CA GLN A 245 -14.98 3.37 18.45
C GLN A 245 -13.92 2.65 19.28
#